data_f68b9068e0869c0bec929390426f70be
#
_entry.id   f68b9068e0869c0bec929390426f70be
#
_cell.length_a   1.000
_cell.length_b   1.000
_cell.length_c   1.000
_cell.angle_alpha   90.00
_cell.angle_beta   90.00
_cell.angle_gamma   90.00
#
_symmetry.space_group_name_H-M   'P 1'
#
loop_
_entity.id
_entity.type
_entity.pdbx_description
1 polymer ?
#
loop_
_entity_poly.entity_id
_entity_poly.type
_entity_poly.pdbx_seq_one_letter_code
_entity_poly.pdbx_strand_id
1 'polypeptide(L)'
;MTEEQNNIQKGTPQLTEIPEFLQGDNWFNEETSGLYLDFTKPYKPPRWTLSHDGVPFAKLGDLHVISGKAGHGKTALMSQFMACLLAGQFGHLKSELREPATVLYIDTEQSEDDTIAIKNRVCMLAGMPNDQPSDRFKVVRLRETELAEERWRQILKVIWEVRPTVCFLDGMLDIVEDYNDQMLCQPIIRKCMKLVTHYDMSMWCVLHENPMADKMVGTLGSITQRKVTEVFAVRKHKHEHDKFPTMPDIFFEVIQPKARGRDQDDWCFEVLSAESWGVPVELDSNGRVDNPENEKELQLKRECDARFKSFAWTSSGATYTEIEKHLTSQGVTSGRKKSELINAAREFGILTTTGPKGKTKYHYNGLRDIPQDESKALPFDRPDEDDATPF
;
A
#
# COMPACT_ATOMS: atom_id res chain seq x y z
N MET A 1 -28.32 41.37 -46.28
CA MET A 1 -27.70 40.88 -45.03
C MET A 1 -26.91 39.68 -45.48
N THR A 2 -25.65 39.85 -45.71
CA THR A 2 -24.70 38.90 -46.27
C THR A 2 -23.97 38.20 -45.16
N GLU A 3 -24.01 36.89 -45.20
CA GLU A 3 -23.29 35.98 -44.33
C GLU A 3 -21.79 36.06 -44.59
N GLU A 4 -21.06 36.62 -43.66
CA GLU A 4 -19.62 36.40 -43.50
C GLU A 4 -19.39 35.35 -42.44
N GLN A 5 -19.38 34.09 -42.85
CA GLN A 5 -18.80 33.02 -42.06
C GLN A 5 -17.27 33.13 -42.10
N ASN A 6 -16.71 33.57 -41.01
CA ASN A 6 -15.24 33.60 -40.78
C ASN A 6 -14.71 32.17 -40.73
N ASN A 7 -14.22 31.71 -41.84
CA ASN A 7 -13.50 30.45 -42.00
C ASN A 7 -12.03 30.71 -41.56
N ILE A 8 -11.75 30.58 -40.25
CA ILE A 8 -10.35 30.58 -39.77
C ILE A 8 -9.79 29.18 -40.02
N GLN A 9 -9.48 28.90 -41.27
CA GLN A 9 -8.45 27.90 -41.56
C GLN A 9 -7.12 28.52 -41.13
N LYS A 10 -6.63 28.11 -39.95
CA LYS A 10 -5.22 28.33 -39.60
C LYS A 10 -4.40 27.46 -40.55
N GLY A 11 -3.95 28.04 -41.64
CA GLY A 11 -3.01 27.40 -42.56
C GLY A 11 -1.76 27.00 -41.77
N THR A 12 -1.23 25.84 -42.07
CA THR A 12 0.13 25.45 -41.62
C THR A 12 1.10 26.57 -42.01
N PRO A 13 1.91 27.12 -41.08
CA PRO A 13 2.88 28.17 -41.44
C PRO A 13 3.73 27.73 -42.61
N GLN A 14 3.92 28.60 -43.61
CA GLN A 14 4.81 28.26 -44.71
C GLN A 14 6.25 28.21 -44.19
N LEU A 15 7.08 27.32 -44.70
CA LEU A 15 8.49 27.15 -44.31
C LEU A 15 9.31 28.46 -44.33
N THR A 16 8.87 29.43 -45.13
CA THR A 16 9.47 30.77 -45.20
C THR A 16 9.18 31.66 -43.99
N GLU A 17 8.21 31.30 -43.14
CA GLU A 17 7.84 32.05 -41.94
C GLU A 17 8.54 31.51 -40.69
N ILE A 18 9.30 30.44 -40.84
CA ILE A 18 10.01 29.82 -39.74
C ILE A 18 11.34 30.53 -39.52
N PRO A 19 11.66 30.97 -38.30
CA PRO A 19 12.95 31.55 -37.99
C PRO A 19 14.12 30.68 -38.43
N GLU A 20 15.15 31.28 -39.00
CA GLU A 20 16.32 30.60 -39.61
C GLU A 20 16.96 29.60 -38.64
N PHE A 21 16.99 29.90 -37.33
CA PHE A 21 17.56 29.02 -36.30
C PHE A 21 16.73 27.74 -36.05
N LEU A 22 15.49 27.67 -36.56
CA LEU A 22 14.62 26.48 -36.49
C LEU A 22 14.60 25.68 -37.81
N GLN A 23 15.28 26.17 -38.88
CA GLN A 23 15.28 25.52 -40.18
C GLN A 23 16.35 24.44 -40.37
N GLY A 24 17.20 24.22 -39.34
CA GLY A 24 18.45 23.44 -39.48
C GLY A 24 18.32 21.94 -39.68
N ASP A 25 17.23 21.30 -39.30
CA ASP A 25 17.05 19.84 -39.39
C ASP A 25 15.67 19.48 -39.95
N ASN A 26 15.56 18.33 -40.60
CA ASN A 26 14.30 17.80 -41.19
C ASN A 26 13.18 17.53 -40.16
N TRP A 27 13.39 17.84 -38.88
CA TRP A 27 12.38 17.60 -37.80
C TRP A 27 11.06 18.34 -38.06
N PHE A 28 11.07 19.44 -38.82
CA PHE A 28 9.86 20.19 -39.16
C PHE A 28 8.92 19.43 -40.12
N ASN A 29 9.43 18.44 -40.82
CA ASN A 29 8.65 17.57 -41.70
C ASN A 29 8.10 16.33 -40.98
N GLU A 30 8.39 16.17 -39.70
CA GLU A 30 7.83 15.06 -38.92
C GLU A 30 6.31 15.23 -38.72
N GLU A 31 5.59 14.14 -38.87
CA GLU A 31 4.14 14.14 -38.68
C GLU A 31 3.80 14.42 -37.21
N THR A 32 3.03 15.46 -36.95
CA THR A 32 2.64 15.90 -35.61
C THR A 32 1.21 15.54 -35.25
N SER A 33 0.44 14.93 -36.16
CA SER A 33 -0.99 14.60 -35.96
C SER A 33 -1.23 13.78 -34.69
N GLY A 34 -0.32 12.85 -34.37
CA GLY A 34 -0.37 12.04 -33.16
C GLY A 34 0.00 12.77 -31.85
N LEU A 35 0.52 14.00 -31.95
CA LEU A 35 0.93 14.81 -30.78
C LEU A 35 -0.24 15.62 -30.17
N TYR A 36 -1.29 15.86 -30.98
CA TYR A 36 -2.44 16.60 -30.54
C TYR A 36 -3.38 15.76 -29.68
N LEU A 37 -3.87 16.35 -28.60
CA LEU A 37 -4.91 15.70 -27.80
C LEU A 37 -6.20 15.63 -28.63
N ASP A 38 -6.76 14.44 -28.74
CA ASP A 38 -8.04 14.21 -29.38
C ASP A 38 -9.18 14.59 -28.41
N PHE A 39 -9.79 15.75 -28.63
CA PHE A 39 -10.88 16.25 -27.80
C PHE A 39 -12.19 15.45 -27.95
N THR A 40 -12.28 14.55 -28.90
CA THR A 40 -13.46 13.67 -29.07
C THR A 40 -13.40 12.44 -28.17
N LYS A 41 -12.24 12.11 -27.64
CA LYS A 41 -12.08 10.99 -26.71
C LYS A 41 -12.70 11.31 -25.35
N PRO A 42 -13.55 10.42 -24.83
CA PRO A 42 -14.13 10.63 -23.50
C PRO A 42 -13.04 10.62 -22.42
N TYR A 43 -13.21 11.43 -21.39
CA TYR A 43 -12.37 11.40 -20.20
C TYR A 43 -12.43 10.02 -19.55
N LYS A 44 -11.27 9.43 -19.28
CA LYS A 44 -11.13 8.20 -18.51
C LYS A 44 -10.61 8.55 -17.12
N PRO A 45 -11.34 8.21 -16.05
CA PRO A 45 -10.85 8.47 -14.70
C PRO A 45 -9.55 7.70 -14.43
N PRO A 46 -8.71 8.20 -13.52
CA PRO A 46 -7.51 7.48 -13.10
C PRO A 46 -7.85 6.08 -12.59
N ARG A 47 -7.00 5.12 -12.92
CA ARG A 47 -7.09 3.76 -12.38
C ARG A 47 -6.10 3.65 -11.24
N TRP A 48 -6.60 3.89 -10.04
CA TRP A 48 -5.82 3.82 -8.82
C TRP A 48 -5.44 2.38 -8.51
N THR A 49 -4.29 2.17 -7.87
CA THR A 49 -3.82 0.85 -7.46
C THR A 49 -3.97 0.64 -5.97
N LEU A 50 -3.81 1.68 -5.17
CA LEU A 50 -3.86 1.66 -3.72
C LEU A 50 -4.67 2.83 -3.17
N SER A 51 -5.23 2.65 -1.97
CA SER A 51 -5.74 3.71 -1.10
C SER A 51 -5.33 3.45 0.35
N HIS A 52 -5.26 4.51 1.15
CA HIS A 52 -5.12 4.46 2.61
C HIS A 52 -6.27 5.27 3.21
N ASP A 53 -7.00 4.72 4.17
CA ASP A 53 -8.22 5.32 4.74
C ASP A 53 -9.22 5.83 3.70
N GLY A 54 -9.34 5.12 2.59
CA GLY A 54 -10.24 5.49 1.49
C GLY A 54 -9.76 6.65 0.61
N VAL A 55 -8.57 7.19 0.84
CA VAL A 55 -7.94 8.19 -0.04
C VAL A 55 -7.04 7.46 -1.05
N PRO A 56 -7.40 7.46 -2.35
CA PRO A 56 -6.64 6.74 -3.36
C PRO A 56 -5.32 7.43 -3.67
N PHE A 57 -4.30 6.62 -3.90
CA PHE A 57 -2.98 7.02 -4.37
C PHE A 57 -2.40 5.96 -5.30
N ALA A 58 -1.31 6.28 -5.98
CA ALA A 58 -0.67 5.48 -7.00
C ALA A 58 -1.65 4.99 -8.09
N LYS A 59 -1.35 5.24 -9.31
CA LYS A 59 -2.20 4.84 -10.45
C LYS A 59 -1.41 4.08 -11.51
N LEU A 60 -2.12 3.34 -12.31
CA LEU A 60 -1.56 2.68 -13.49
C LEU A 60 -1.07 3.73 -14.50
N GLY A 61 0.01 3.42 -15.19
CA GLY A 61 0.66 4.30 -16.15
C GLY A 61 1.61 5.33 -15.54
N ASP A 62 1.88 5.27 -14.23
CA ASP A 62 2.71 6.23 -13.53
C ASP A 62 3.85 5.62 -12.70
N LEU A 63 4.79 6.51 -12.36
CA LEU A 63 5.99 6.24 -11.57
C LEU A 63 5.86 6.88 -10.19
N HIS A 64 6.14 6.10 -9.15
CA HIS A 64 6.05 6.48 -7.73
C HIS A 64 7.36 6.18 -7.01
N VAL A 65 7.57 6.79 -5.87
CA VAL A 65 8.78 6.61 -5.06
C VAL A 65 8.47 6.35 -3.60
N ILE A 66 9.21 5.41 -3.02
CA ILE A 66 9.40 5.29 -1.58
C ILE A 66 10.81 5.79 -1.27
N SER A 67 10.92 6.80 -0.40
CA SER A 67 12.20 7.38 0.00
C SER A 67 12.45 7.28 1.50
N GLY A 68 13.68 7.45 1.91
CA GLY A 68 14.08 7.48 3.31
C GLY A 68 15.56 7.15 3.49
N LYS A 69 16.12 7.46 4.66
CA LYS A 69 17.51 7.14 4.99
C LYS A 69 17.71 5.63 5.11
N ALA A 70 18.96 5.17 5.12
CA ALA A 70 19.26 3.75 5.37
C ALA A 70 18.69 3.31 6.73
N GLY A 71 18.08 2.13 6.79
CA GLY A 71 17.47 1.60 8.02
C GLY A 71 16.19 2.31 8.48
N HIS A 72 15.57 3.16 7.64
CA HIS A 72 14.34 3.89 7.97
C HIS A 72 13.04 3.17 7.57
N GLY A 73 13.05 1.87 7.31
CA GLY A 73 11.82 1.11 7.12
C GLY A 73 11.21 1.15 5.71
N LYS A 74 11.93 1.63 4.68
CA LYS A 74 11.45 1.67 3.28
C LYS A 74 10.95 0.31 2.81
N THR A 75 11.75 -0.74 3.02
CA THR A 75 11.41 -2.11 2.62
C THR A 75 10.21 -2.66 3.40
N ALA A 76 10.02 -2.22 4.66
CA ALA A 76 8.84 -2.59 5.44
C ALA A 76 7.56 -1.95 4.88
N LEU A 77 7.59 -0.65 4.53
CA LEU A 77 6.47 0.01 3.84
C LEU A 77 6.19 -0.62 2.48
N MET A 78 7.23 -0.88 1.69
CA MET A 78 7.10 -1.56 0.41
C MET A 78 6.44 -2.94 0.55
N SER A 79 6.80 -3.70 1.60
CA SER A 79 6.19 -5.01 1.89
C SER A 79 4.69 -4.89 2.19
N GLN A 80 4.25 -3.84 2.90
CA GLN A 80 2.83 -3.56 3.16
C GLN A 80 2.08 -3.29 1.85
N PHE A 81 2.64 -2.46 0.95
CA PHE A 81 2.02 -2.16 -0.34
C PHE A 81 1.91 -3.41 -1.22
N MET A 82 2.98 -4.23 -1.29
CA MET A 82 2.94 -5.50 -2.04
C MET A 82 1.89 -6.46 -1.45
N ALA A 83 1.87 -6.61 -0.13
CA ALA A 83 0.91 -7.48 0.53
C ALA A 83 -0.53 -7.03 0.29
N CYS A 84 -0.81 -5.73 0.41
CA CYS A 84 -2.13 -5.16 0.11
C CYS A 84 -2.57 -5.44 -1.32
N LEU A 85 -1.70 -5.26 -2.32
CA LEU A 85 -2.00 -5.53 -3.72
C LEU A 85 -2.31 -7.01 -3.99
N LEU A 86 -1.66 -7.91 -3.25
CA LEU A 86 -1.84 -9.36 -3.39
C LEU A 86 -3.08 -9.87 -2.64
N ALA A 87 -3.34 -9.36 -1.43
CA ALA A 87 -4.45 -9.77 -0.58
C ALA A 87 -5.77 -9.02 -0.88
N GLY A 88 -5.66 -7.81 -1.48
CA GLY A 88 -6.77 -6.88 -1.65
C GLY A 88 -6.87 -5.83 -0.55
N GLN A 89 -6.41 -6.15 0.66
CA GLN A 89 -6.36 -5.23 1.81
C GLN A 89 -5.25 -5.65 2.77
N PHE A 90 -4.64 -4.67 3.42
CA PHE A 90 -3.71 -4.85 4.53
C PHE A 90 -3.79 -3.64 5.48
N GLY A 91 -4.26 -3.84 6.71
CA GLY A 91 -4.53 -2.72 7.62
C GLY A 91 -5.51 -1.72 6.99
N HIS A 92 -5.16 -0.45 7.04
CA HIS A 92 -5.90 0.64 6.40
C HIS A 92 -5.63 0.79 4.90
N LEU A 93 -4.63 0.06 4.38
CA LEU A 93 -4.35 -0.01 2.95
C LEU A 93 -5.36 -0.91 2.23
N LYS A 94 -5.83 -0.46 1.07
CA LYS A 94 -6.74 -1.22 0.22
C LYS A 94 -6.27 -1.17 -1.23
N SER A 95 -6.38 -2.30 -1.93
CA SER A 95 -6.21 -2.36 -3.37
C SER A 95 -7.44 -1.79 -4.08
N GLU A 96 -7.22 -0.82 -4.95
CA GLU A 96 -8.28 -0.22 -5.79
C GLU A 96 -8.40 -0.90 -7.16
N LEU A 97 -7.62 -1.93 -7.39
CA LEU A 97 -7.68 -2.72 -8.62
C LEU A 97 -8.94 -3.58 -8.66
N ARG A 98 -9.57 -3.67 -9.83
CA ARG A 98 -10.75 -4.53 -10.03
C ARG A 98 -10.40 -6.01 -10.03
N GLU A 99 -9.23 -6.33 -10.58
CA GLU A 99 -8.68 -7.67 -10.68
C GLU A 99 -7.47 -7.81 -9.76
N PRO A 100 -7.19 -9.00 -9.25
CA PRO A 100 -6.01 -9.23 -8.43
C PRO A 100 -4.72 -8.84 -9.16
N ALA A 101 -3.84 -8.08 -8.49
CA ALA A 101 -2.59 -7.63 -9.06
C ALA A 101 -1.61 -8.78 -9.35
N THR A 102 -0.86 -8.67 -10.45
CA THR A 102 0.42 -9.35 -10.60
C THR A 102 1.51 -8.39 -10.15
N VAL A 103 2.19 -8.74 -9.07
CA VAL A 103 3.24 -7.93 -8.43
C VAL A 103 4.60 -8.51 -8.80
N LEU A 104 5.47 -7.65 -9.33
CA LEU A 104 6.86 -7.96 -9.61
C LEU A 104 7.74 -7.17 -8.63
N TYR A 105 8.55 -7.87 -7.85
CA TYR A 105 9.57 -7.28 -7.00
C TYR A 105 10.95 -7.54 -7.59
N ILE A 106 11.71 -6.49 -7.85
CA ILE A 106 13.07 -6.52 -8.39
C ILE A 106 13.99 -5.93 -7.34
N ASP A 107 14.93 -6.74 -6.89
CA ASP A 107 15.91 -6.41 -5.87
C ASP A 107 17.31 -6.34 -6.49
N THR A 108 17.97 -5.20 -6.34
CA THR A 108 19.33 -4.97 -6.84
C THR A 108 20.37 -4.85 -5.72
N GLU A 109 19.90 -4.73 -4.46
CA GLU A 109 20.77 -4.37 -3.32
C GLU A 109 21.00 -5.53 -2.34
N GLN A 110 19.96 -6.32 -2.04
CA GLN A 110 19.97 -7.24 -0.91
C GLN A 110 20.71 -8.55 -1.19
N SER A 111 21.15 -9.20 -0.12
CA SER A 111 21.62 -10.59 -0.19
C SER A 111 20.47 -11.54 -0.55
N GLU A 112 20.80 -12.79 -0.92
CA GLU A 112 19.79 -13.79 -1.21
C GLU A 112 18.86 -14.04 -0.02
N ASP A 113 19.45 -14.18 1.16
CA ASP A 113 18.73 -14.47 2.39
C ASP A 113 17.79 -13.30 2.75
N ASP A 114 18.24 -12.05 2.58
CA ASP A 114 17.43 -10.87 2.84
C ASP A 114 16.26 -10.75 1.83
N THR A 115 16.52 -11.01 0.54
CA THR A 115 15.46 -11.04 -0.48
C THR A 115 14.44 -12.15 -0.18
N ILE A 116 14.89 -13.33 0.29
CA ILE A 116 14.01 -14.41 0.73
C ILE A 116 13.19 -13.99 1.94
N ALA A 117 13.80 -13.31 2.92
CA ALA A 117 13.09 -12.79 4.09
C ALA A 117 12.02 -11.78 3.69
N ILE A 118 12.30 -10.86 2.77
CA ILE A 118 11.31 -9.91 2.23
C ILE A 118 10.17 -10.65 1.53
N LYS A 119 10.49 -11.62 0.66
CA LYS A 119 9.49 -12.47 -0.02
C LYS A 119 8.59 -13.18 1.00
N ASN A 120 9.19 -13.79 2.02
CA ASN A 120 8.46 -14.52 3.06
C ASN A 120 7.54 -13.59 3.85
N ARG A 121 8.04 -12.39 4.22
CA ARG A 121 7.23 -11.34 4.85
C ARG A 121 6.01 -10.97 4.01
N VAL A 122 6.21 -10.68 2.74
CA VAL A 122 5.11 -10.31 1.82
C VAL A 122 4.08 -11.44 1.70
N CYS A 123 4.53 -12.69 1.53
CA CYS A 123 3.64 -13.85 1.47
C CYS A 123 2.84 -14.01 2.76
N MET A 124 3.49 -13.88 3.92
CA MET A 124 2.82 -13.97 5.22
C MET A 124 1.76 -12.88 5.40
N LEU A 125 2.12 -11.61 5.13
CA LEU A 125 1.19 -10.48 5.22
C LEU A 125 0.01 -10.61 4.24
N ALA A 126 0.24 -11.20 3.08
CA ALA A 126 -0.79 -11.43 2.07
C ALA A 126 -1.60 -12.73 2.27
N GLY A 127 -1.30 -13.52 3.31
CA GLY A 127 -1.93 -14.83 3.53
C GLY A 127 -1.63 -15.83 2.43
N MET A 128 -0.47 -15.74 1.78
CA MET A 128 -0.05 -16.60 0.66
C MET A 128 0.98 -17.62 1.12
N PRO A 129 1.01 -18.84 0.51
CA PRO A 129 2.12 -19.77 0.71
C PRO A 129 3.46 -19.13 0.31
N ASN A 130 4.51 -19.38 1.11
CA ASN A 130 5.86 -18.86 0.84
C ASN A 130 6.83 -19.91 0.30
N ASP A 131 6.42 -21.17 0.20
CA ASP A 131 7.17 -22.34 -0.23
C ASP A 131 6.80 -22.83 -1.65
N GLN A 132 5.90 -22.14 -2.32
CA GLN A 132 5.42 -22.48 -3.65
C GLN A 132 5.54 -21.30 -4.62
N PRO A 133 5.82 -21.55 -5.92
CA PRO A 133 5.77 -20.52 -6.94
C PRO A 133 4.39 -19.88 -7.02
N SER A 134 4.35 -18.56 -7.16
CA SER A 134 3.11 -17.82 -7.37
C SER A 134 3.09 -17.21 -8.77
N ASP A 135 1.94 -17.26 -9.44
CA ASP A 135 1.76 -16.56 -10.72
C ASP A 135 1.49 -15.07 -10.52
N ARG A 136 1.09 -14.68 -9.32
CA ARG A 136 0.76 -13.30 -8.97
C ARG A 136 1.89 -12.54 -8.27
N PHE A 137 2.87 -13.22 -7.69
CA PHE A 137 4.01 -12.62 -7.01
C PHE A 137 5.31 -13.17 -7.56
N LYS A 138 6.06 -12.34 -8.25
CA LYS A 138 7.37 -12.69 -8.85
C LYS A 138 8.45 -11.85 -8.18
N VAL A 139 9.55 -12.52 -7.83
CA VAL A 139 10.71 -11.89 -7.19
C VAL A 139 11.94 -12.16 -8.03
N VAL A 140 12.70 -11.12 -8.32
CA VAL A 140 13.90 -11.17 -9.17
C VAL A 140 15.05 -10.52 -8.42
N ARG A 141 16.20 -11.19 -8.40
CA ARG A 141 17.44 -10.71 -7.79
C ARG A 141 18.44 -10.32 -8.87
N LEU A 142 18.94 -9.10 -8.79
CA LEU A 142 19.91 -8.56 -9.76
C LEU A 142 21.19 -8.03 -9.10
N ARG A 143 21.39 -8.27 -7.81
CA ARG A 143 22.57 -7.80 -7.07
C ARG A 143 23.89 -8.27 -7.70
N GLU A 144 23.91 -9.50 -8.23
CA GLU A 144 25.12 -10.11 -8.81
C GLU A 144 25.41 -9.62 -10.24
N THR A 145 24.51 -8.85 -10.85
CA THR A 145 24.72 -8.26 -12.17
C THR A 145 25.63 -7.04 -12.03
N GLU A 146 26.82 -7.06 -12.63
CA GLU A 146 27.82 -6.01 -12.41
C GLU A 146 27.46 -4.69 -13.09
N LEU A 147 27.10 -4.75 -14.37
CA LEU A 147 26.88 -3.55 -15.18
C LEU A 147 25.43 -3.02 -15.08
N ALA A 148 25.27 -1.72 -14.87
CA ALA A 148 23.96 -1.08 -14.83
C ALA A 148 23.16 -1.27 -16.12
N GLU A 149 23.83 -1.24 -17.29
CA GLU A 149 23.17 -1.48 -18.58
C GLU A 149 22.66 -2.94 -18.70
N GLU A 150 23.41 -3.92 -18.22
CA GLU A 150 22.97 -5.31 -18.23
C GLU A 150 21.81 -5.52 -17.28
N ARG A 151 21.89 -4.97 -16.07
CA ARG A 151 20.82 -4.95 -15.07
C ARG A 151 19.55 -4.36 -15.66
N TRP A 152 19.66 -3.23 -16.37
CA TRP A 152 18.54 -2.63 -17.06
C TRP A 152 17.94 -3.54 -18.16
N ARG A 153 18.77 -4.22 -18.96
CA ARG A 153 18.28 -5.18 -19.97
C ARG A 153 17.52 -6.35 -19.33
N GLN A 154 18.02 -6.87 -18.20
CA GLN A 154 17.34 -7.94 -17.46
C GLN A 154 16.00 -7.47 -16.90
N ILE A 155 15.93 -6.25 -16.34
CA ILE A 155 14.67 -5.63 -15.89
C ILE A 155 13.67 -5.57 -17.04
N LEU A 156 14.05 -5.08 -18.20
CA LEU A 156 13.17 -5.01 -19.37
C LEU A 156 12.65 -6.37 -19.79
N LYS A 157 13.53 -7.38 -19.81
CA LYS A 157 13.17 -8.76 -20.16
C LYS A 157 12.15 -9.34 -19.19
N VAL A 158 12.39 -9.20 -17.89
CA VAL A 158 11.46 -9.69 -16.86
C VAL A 158 10.11 -8.98 -16.91
N ILE A 159 10.07 -7.66 -17.07
CA ILE A 159 8.82 -6.92 -17.23
C ILE A 159 8.05 -7.42 -18.48
N TRP A 160 8.76 -7.67 -19.58
CA TRP A 160 8.15 -8.20 -20.80
C TRP A 160 7.58 -9.60 -20.60
N GLU A 161 8.27 -10.47 -19.86
CA GLU A 161 7.84 -11.85 -19.59
C GLU A 161 6.66 -11.89 -18.59
N VAL A 162 6.75 -11.13 -17.50
CA VAL A 162 5.78 -11.17 -16.39
C VAL A 162 4.54 -10.34 -16.67
N ARG A 163 4.66 -9.22 -17.39
CA ARG A 163 3.56 -8.25 -17.61
C ARG A 163 2.90 -7.82 -16.29
N PRO A 164 3.68 -7.31 -15.32
CA PRO A 164 3.15 -7.00 -14.01
C PRO A 164 2.12 -5.86 -14.05
N THR A 165 1.12 -5.94 -13.18
CA THR A 165 0.23 -4.81 -12.90
C THR A 165 0.97 -3.74 -12.11
N VAL A 166 1.78 -4.18 -11.13
CA VAL A 166 2.60 -3.30 -10.30
C VAL A 166 4.01 -3.87 -10.19
N CYS A 167 5.02 -3.02 -10.43
CA CYS A 167 6.44 -3.36 -10.31
C CYS A 167 7.07 -2.54 -9.19
N PHE A 168 7.80 -3.21 -8.30
CA PHE A 168 8.64 -2.59 -7.28
C PHE A 168 10.10 -2.80 -7.63
N LEU A 169 10.86 -1.70 -7.73
CA LEU A 169 12.30 -1.69 -8.00
C LEU A 169 13.02 -1.17 -6.75
N ASP A 170 13.62 -2.07 -6.00
CA ASP A 170 14.45 -1.75 -4.83
C ASP A 170 15.90 -1.62 -5.27
N GLY A 171 16.44 -0.39 -5.14
CA GLY A 171 17.77 -0.05 -5.61
C GLY A 171 17.80 0.68 -6.97
N MET A 172 16.99 1.73 -7.12
CA MET A 172 16.99 2.52 -8.36
C MET A 172 18.34 3.17 -8.68
N LEU A 173 19.21 3.37 -7.70
CA LEU A 173 20.57 3.91 -7.92
C LEU A 173 21.43 2.94 -8.74
N ASP A 174 21.20 1.63 -8.61
CA ASP A 174 22.02 0.60 -9.22
C ASP A 174 21.77 0.37 -10.72
N ILE A 175 20.75 1.00 -11.28
CA ILE A 175 20.45 0.93 -12.72
C ILE A 175 21.08 2.07 -13.52
N VAL A 176 21.97 2.85 -12.88
CA VAL A 176 22.72 3.95 -13.47
C VAL A 176 24.18 3.84 -13.04
N GLU A 177 25.14 3.96 -13.96
CA GLU A 177 26.56 3.88 -13.66
C GLU A 177 27.04 5.01 -12.73
N ASP A 178 26.52 6.23 -12.93
CA ASP A 178 26.76 7.35 -12.03
C ASP A 178 25.45 8.13 -11.81
N TYR A 179 24.90 7.98 -10.60
CA TYR A 179 23.66 8.65 -10.18
C TYR A 179 23.81 10.17 -9.98
N ASN A 180 25.01 10.72 -10.08
CA ASN A 180 25.27 12.16 -10.07
C ASN A 180 25.38 12.75 -11.47
N ASP A 181 25.61 11.94 -12.48
CA ASP A 181 25.67 12.41 -13.87
C ASP A 181 24.25 12.59 -14.45
N GLN A 182 23.94 13.83 -14.79
CA GLN A 182 22.64 14.19 -15.36
C GLN A 182 22.39 13.52 -16.73
N MET A 183 23.43 13.34 -17.52
CA MET A 183 23.32 12.74 -18.86
C MET A 183 22.98 11.27 -18.81
N LEU A 184 23.40 10.58 -17.74
CA LEU A 184 23.05 9.17 -17.50
C LEU A 184 21.68 9.03 -16.80
N CYS A 185 21.37 9.91 -15.86
CA CYS A 185 20.13 9.83 -15.06
C CYS A 185 18.86 10.15 -15.87
N GLN A 186 18.88 11.21 -16.69
CA GLN A 186 17.67 11.63 -17.43
C GLN A 186 17.11 10.54 -18.38
N PRO A 187 17.95 9.84 -19.18
CA PRO A 187 17.46 8.77 -20.06
C PRO A 187 16.78 7.64 -19.29
N ILE A 188 17.31 7.24 -18.13
CA ILE A 188 16.74 6.15 -17.32
C ILE A 188 15.34 6.51 -16.84
N ILE A 189 15.15 7.71 -16.27
CA ILE A 189 13.82 8.15 -15.82
C ILE A 189 12.84 8.22 -16.98
N ARG A 190 13.26 8.69 -18.16
CA ARG A 190 12.41 8.68 -19.36
C ARG A 190 12.05 7.27 -19.80
N LYS A 191 12.99 6.32 -19.71
CA LYS A 191 12.75 4.91 -20.01
C LYS A 191 11.71 4.32 -19.04
N CYS A 192 11.85 4.56 -17.73
CA CYS A 192 10.86 4.14 -16.75
C CYS A 192 9.47 4.71 -17.05
N MET A 193 9.37 6.01 -17.36
CA MET A 193 8.09 6.64 -17.73
C MET A 193 7.48 6.02 -18.99
N LYS A 194 8.30 5.69 -20.00
CA LYS A 194 7.82 4.98 -21.20
C LYS A 194 7.33 3.59 -20.89
N LEU A 195 8.02 2.85 -20.02
CA LEU A 195 7.63 1.51 -19.60
C LEU A 195 6.26 1.50 -18.93
N VAL A 196 6.05 2.36 -17.92
CA VAL A 196 4.77 2.41 -17.20
C VAL A 196 3.61 2.75 -18.11
N THR A 197 3.83 3.66 -19.08
CA THR A 197 2.82 4.01 -20.09
C THR A 197 2.58 2.87 -21.06
N HIS A 198 3.64 2.23 -21.57
CA HIS A 198 3.53 1.19 -22.59
C HIS A 198 2.85 -0.09 -22.07
N TYR A 199 3.23 -0.51 -20.87
CA TYR A 199 2.68 -1.70 -20.22
C TYR A 199 1.44 -1.44 -19.38
N ASP A 200 1.05 -0.16 -19.26
CA ASP A 200 -0.08 0.25 -18.43
C ASP A 200 0.03 -0.27 -16.99
N MET A 201 1.23 -0.19 -16.44
CA MET A 201 1.57 -0.65 -15.10
C MET A 201 1.90 0.51 -14.15
N SER A 202 1.79 0.29 -12.86
CA SER A 202 2.33 1.17 -11.82
C SER A 202 3.75 0.72 -11.48
N MET A 203 4.70 1.66 -11.34
CA MET A 203 6.06 1.33 -10.91
C MET A 203 6.44 2.13 -9.68
N TRP A 204 6.88 1.42 -8.66
CA TRP A 204 7.43 1.97 -7.42
C TRP A 204 8.95 1.83 -7.42
N CYS A 205 9.66 2.93 -7.23
CA CYS A 205 11.11 2.94 -7.10
C CYS A 205 11.49 3.28 -5.66
N VAL A 206 12.42 2.52 -5.10
CA VAL A 206 12.99 2.82 -3.79
C VAL A 206 14.25 3.65 -3.96
N LEU A 207 14.33 4.76 -3.24
CA LEU A 207 15.45 5.69 -3.27
C LEU A 207 15.93 6.04 -1.86
N HIS A 208 17.26 6.05 -1.69
CA HIS A 208 17.86 6.57 -0.46
C HIS A 208 17.79 8.09 -0.40
N GLU A 209 17.64 8.60 0.81
CA GLU A 209 17.82 10.01 1.12
C GLU A 209 19.22 10.30 1.66
N ASN A 210 19.65 11.53 1.49
CA ASN A 210 20.93 12.00 2.04
C ASN A 210 20.89 11.90 3.58
N PRO A 211 21.90 11.34 4.25
CA PRO A 211 21.92 11.25 5.71
C PRO A 211 21.75 12.60 6.43
N MET A 212 22.20 13.69 5.83
CA MET A 212 22.20 15.04 6.43
C MET A 212 21.05 15.93 5.97
N ALA A 213 20.19 15.45 5.05
CA ALA A 213 19.08 16.25 4.52
C ALA A 213 17.94 15.34 4.07
N ASP A 214 16.70 15.81 4.22
CA ASP A 214 15.51 15.08 3.77
C ASP A 214 15.30 15.28 2.25
N LYS A 215 16.30 14.86 1.50
CA LYS A 215 16.34 14.92 0.02
C LYS A 215 16.93 13.63 -0.52
N MET A 216 16.34 13.11 -1.57
CA MET A 216 16.85 11.95 -2.29
C MET A 216 18.29 12.20 -2.77
N VAL A 217 19.10 11.14 -2.73
CA VAL A 217 20.53 11.20 -3.08
C VAL A 217 20.73 11.52 -4.55
N GLY A 218 21.66 12.42 -4.82
CA GLY A 218 22.23 12.69 -6.13
C GLY A 218 21.30 13.38 -7.13
N THR A 219 21.80 13.50 -8.33
CA THR A 219 21.08 14.06 -9.49
C THR A 219 19.91 13.17 -9.89
N LEU A 220 20.08 11.84 -9.82
CA LEU A 220 19.00 10.88 -10.09
C LEU A 220 17.80 11.14 -9.19
N GLY A 221 18.02 11.26 -7.86
CA GLY A 221 16.96 11.55 -6.90
C GLY A 221 16.23 12.86 -7.20
N SER A 222 16.98 13.92 -7.51
CA SER A 222 16.42 15.24 -7.85
C SER A 222 15.59 15.22 -9.14
N ILE A 223 16.00 14.47 -10.15
CA ILE A 223 15.25 14.32 -11.41
C ILE A 223 13.99 13.49 -11.17
N THR A 224 14.14 12.36 -10.44
CA THR A 224 13.05 11.46 -10.13
C THR A 224 11.95 12.20 -9.38
N GLN A 225 12.28 12.92 -8.31
CA GLN A 225 11.33 13.71 -7.52
C GLN A 225 10.50 14.68 -8.37
N ARG A 226 11.10 15.28 -9.40
CA ARG A 226 10.38 16.21 -10.31
C ARG A 226 9.43 15.51 -11.27
N LYS A 227 9.70 14.24 -11.63
CA LYS A 227 8.98 13.51 -12.68
C LYS A 227 7.90 12.58 -12.16
N VAL A 228 8.10 11.99 -10.97
CA VAL A 228 7.12 11.07 -10.37
C VAL A 228 5.84 11.77 -9.95
N THR A 229 4.77 11.03 -9.85
CA THR A 229 3.47 11.55 -9.39
C THR A 229 3.41 11.66 -7.88
N GLU A 230 4.00 10.72 -7.17
CA GLU A 230 3.91 10.63 -5.72
C GLU A 230 5.23 10.20 -5.12
N VAL A 231 5.50 10.71 -3.93
CA VAL A 231 6.63 10.33 -3.09
C VAL A 231 6.10 10.07 -1.70
N PHE A 232 6.38 8.88 -1.18
CA PHE A 232 6.22 8.55 0.23
C PHE A 232 7.60 8.48 0.87
N ALA A 233 7.79 9.20 1.95
CA ALA A 233 9.04 9.20 2.71
C ALA A 233 8.83 8.52 4.06
N VAL A 234 9.76 7.64 4.43
CA VAL A 234 9.71 6.93 5.70
C VAL A 234 10.73 7.52 6.65
N ARG A 235 10.28 7.86 7.85
CA ARG A 235 11.08 8.44 8.94
C ARG A 235 11.11 7.46 10.11
N LYS A 236 12.31 7.07 10.56
CA LYS A 236 12.47 6.28 11.76
C LYS A 236 12.60 7.19 12.96
N HIS A 237 11.76 6.98 13.95
CA HIS A 237 11.83 7.63 15.26
C HIS A 237 12.37 6.64 16.28
N LYS A 238 13.21 7.13 17.19
CA LYS A 238 13.83 6.31 18.24
C LYS A 238 13.92 7.08 19.54
N HIS A 239 13.21 6.60 20.59
CA HIS A 239 13.17 7.20 21.93
C HIS A 239 12.78 8.69 21.93
N GLU A 240 11.87 9.11 21.04
CA GLU A 240 11.41 10.50 20.91
C GLU A 240 10.12 10.77 21.71
N HIS A 241 10.03 10.28 22.95
CA HIS A 241 8.83 10.42 23.79
C HIS A 241 8.44 11.86 24.11
N ASP A 242 9.37 12.83 24.06
CA ASP A 242 9.06 14.25 24.21
C ASP A 242 8.14 14.77 23.11
N LYS A 243 8.28 14.24 21.89
CA LYS A 243 7.45 14.61 20.73
C LYS A 243 6.28 13.67 20.54
N PHE A 244 6.48 12.40 20.84
CA PHE A 244 5.55 11.31 20.62
C PHE A 244 5.34 10.48 21.89
N PRO A 245 4.67 11.03 22.91
CA PRO A 245 4.63 10.44 24.26
C PRO A 245 3.91 9.09 24.35
N THR A 246 3.08 8.77 23.37
CA THR A 246 2.27 7.55 23.34
C THR A 246 2.82 6.47 22.39
N MET A 247 3.79 6.83 21.55
CA MET A 247 4.35 5.92 20.55
C MET A 247 5.38 4.96 21.16
N PRO A 248 5.61 3.78 20.54
CA PRO A 248 6.67 2.87 20.93
C PRO A 248 8.07 3.52 20.85
N ASP A 249 9.05 2.92 21.52
CA ASP A 249 10.45 3.37 21.51
C ASP A 249 11.03 3.48 20.08
N ILE A 250 10.60 2.61 19.19
CA ILE A 250 11.02 2.62 17.79
C ILE A 250 9.76 2.45 16.93
N PHE A 251 9.49 3.46 16.12
CA PHE A 251 8.42 3.41 15.14
C PHE A 251 8.82 4.13 13.84
N PHE A 252 8.00 3.99 12.83
CA PHE A 252 8.23 4.57 11.52
C PHE A 252 7.02 5.41 11.12
N GLU A 253 7.28 6.65 10.76
CA GLU A 253 6.29 7.59 10.25
C GLU A 253 6.37 7.61 8.72
N VAL A 254 5.24 7.52 8.06
CA VAL A 254 5.09 7.65 6.62
C VAL A 254 4.47 9.00 6.32
N ILE A 255 5.20 9.81 5.59
CA ILE A 255 4.77 11.12 5.13
C ILE A 255 4.70 11.16 3.62
N GLN A 256 3.84 12.00 3.05
CA GLN A 256 3.73 12.17 1.60
C GLN A 256 4.21 13.56 1.16
N PRO A 257 5.54 13.79 1.00
CA PRO A 257 6.08 15.10 0.62
C PRO A 257 5.70 15.54 -0.79
N LYS A 258 5.12 14.66 -1.60
CA LYS A 258 4.63 14.98 -2.92
C LYS A 258 3.46 14.11 -3.33
N ALA A 259 2.37 14.75 -3.70
CA ALA A 259 1.24 14.15 -4.42
C ALA A 259 0.86 15.02 -5.63
N ARG A 260 0.38 14.39 -6.71
CA ARG A 260 -0.33 15.10 -7.81
C ARG A 260 -1.84 14.94 -7.71
N GLY A 261 -2.29 14.10 -6.83
CA GLY A 261 -3.68 13.88 -6.50
C GLY A 261 -4.05 14.53 -5.17
N ARG A 262 -4.84 13.81 -4.38
CA ARG A 262 -5.17 14.18 -3.01
C ARG A 262 -4.04 13.76 -2.08
N ASP A 263 -3.67 14.62 -1.15
CA ASP A 263 -2.68 14.30 -0.13
C ASP A 263 -3.24 13.24 0.83
N GLN A 264 -2.35 12.36 1.29
CA GLN A 264 -2.60 11.40 2.36
C GLN A 264 -2.30 12.07 3.70
N ASP A 265 -3.05 11.72 4.73
CA ASP A 265 -2.64 11.99 6.10
C ASP A 265 -1.41 11.12 6.43
N ASP A 266 -0.53 11.63 7.30
CA ASP A 266 0.62 10.87 7.78
C ASP A 266 0.15 9.73 8.68
N TRP A 267 0.80 8.57 8.57
CA TRP A 267 0.51 7.43 9.44
C TRP A 267 1.79 6.82 10.00
N CYS A 268 1.65 6.07 11.06
CA CYS A 268 2.78 5.43 11.72
C CYS A 268 2.63 3.91 11.71
N PHE A 269 3.76 3.20 11.71
CA PHE A 269 3.80 1.77 11.92
C PHE A 269 5.02 1.38 12.76
N GLU A 270 4.93 0.27 13.47
CA GLU A 270 6.09 -0.41 14.06
C GLU A 270 6.39 -1.71 13.30
N VAL A 271 7.58 -2.26 13.51
CA VAL A 271 7.97 -3.56 12.96
C VAL A 271 8.16 -4.52 14.09
N LEU A 272 7.21 -5.43 14.26
CA LEU A 272 7.27 -6.48 15.25
C LEU A 272 8.25 -7.56 14.79
N SER A 273 9.07 -8.07 15.72
CA SER A 273 9.92 -9.24 15.45
C SER A 273 9.03 -10.49 15.39
N ALA A 274 9.03 -11.15 14.24
CA ALA A 274 8.38 -12.43 14.07
C ALA A 274 9.28 -13.30 13.19
N GLU A 275 9.83 -14.37 13.74
CA GLU A 275 10.59 -15.40 13.02
C GLU A 275 11.63 -14.83 12.04
N SER A 276 12.37 -13.79 12.40
CA SER A 276 13.42 -13.12 11.63
C SER A 276 12.95 -12.24 10.46
N TRP A 277 11.64 -12.12 10.16
CA TRP A 277 11.20 -11.37 8.97
C TRP A 277 10.73 -9.96 9.26
N GLY A 278 10.39 -9.64 10.52
CA GLY A 278 9.83 -8.37 10.93
C GLY A 278 8.44 -8.10 10.28
N VAL A 279 7.44 -7.90 11.10
CA VAL A 279 6.04 -7.68 10.65
C VAL A 279 5.68 -6.23 10.86
N PRO A 280 5.49 -5.43 9.81
CA PRO A 280 4.98 -4.08 9.97
C PRO A 280 3.51 -4.12 10.39
N VAL A 281 3.17 -3.34 11.40
CA VAL A 281 1.80 -3.13 11.89
C VAL A 281 1.55 -1.64 12.05
N GLU A 282 0.39 -1.17 11.60
CA GLU A 282 0.02 0.22 11.71
C GLU A 282 -0.35 0.58 13.15
N LEU A 283 -0.07 1.83 13.56
CA LEU A 283 -0.29 2.35 14.90
C LEU A 283 -1.33 3.46 14.88
N ASP A 284 -2.25 3.44 15.86
CA ASP A 284 -3.15 4.55 16.13
C ASP A 284 -2.41 5.76 16.76
N SER A 285 -3.12 6.85 16.97
CA SER A 285 -2.57 8.05 17.60
C SER A 285 -2.10 7.84 19.05
N ASN A 286 -2.41 6.70 19.68
CA ASN A 286 -2.00 6.31 21.02
C ASN A 286 -0.85 5.29 21.00
N GLY A 287 -0.25 5.02 19.84
CA GLY A 287 0.83 4.06 19.68
C GLY A 287 0.42 2.60 19.83
N ARG A 288 -0.87 2.29 19.69
CA ARG A 288 -1.38 0.93 19.72
C ARG A 288 -1.53 0.41 18.31
N VAL A 289 -1.39 -0.90 18.15
CA VAL A 289 -1.63 -1.54 16.85
C VAL A 289 -3.05 -1.23 16.37
N ASP A 290 -3.13 -0.52 15.25
CA ASP A 290 -4.37 -0.14 14.61
C ASP A 290 -4.68 -1.13 13.48
N ASN A 291 -5.74 -1.91 13.69
CA ASN A 291 -6.20 -2.87 12.69
C ASN A 291 -7.70 -2.64 12.45
N PRO A 292 -8.10 -2.22 11.23
CA PRO A 292 -9.50 -2.01 10.87
C PRO A 292 -10.38 -3.24 11.09
N GLU A 293 -9.82 -4.44 11.02
CA GLU A 293 -10.55 -5.67 11.35
C GLU A 293 -10.82 -5.77 12.84
N ASN A 294 -9.83 -5.38 13.68
CA ASN A 294 -10.03 -5.32 15.14
C ASN A 294 -11.04 -4.24 15.53
N GLU A 295 -11.03 -3.10 14.83
CA GLU A 295 -12.01 -2.05 15.08
C GLU A 295 -13.43 -2.49 14.74
N LYS A 296 -13.63 -3.13 13.59
CA LYS A 296 -14.92 -3.74 13.22
C LYS A 296 -15.35 -4.81 14.22
N GLU A 297 -14.42 -5.63 14.66
CA GLU A 297 -14.66 -6.65 15.69
C GLU A 297 -15.01 -5.99 17.02
N LEU A 298 -14.29 -4.94 17.42
CA LEU A 298 -14.58 -4.20 18.64
C LEU A 298 -15.92 -3.47 18.58
N GLN A 299 -16.26 -2.87 17.43
CA GLN A 299 -17.59 -2.29 17.19
C GLN A 299 -18.68 -3.35 17.28
N LEU A 300 -18.46 -4.53 16.68
CA LEU A 300 -19.41 -5.64 16.75
C LEU A 300 -19.53 -6.17 18.19
N LYS A 301 -18.45 -6.26 18.94
CA LYS A 301 -18.45 -6.61 20.38
C LYS A 301 -19.29 -5.61 21.17
N ARG A 302 -19.08 -4.30 20.96
CA ARG A 302 -19.85 -3.21 21.61
C ARG A 302 -21.32 -3.27 21.20
N GLU A 303 -21.62 -3.50 19.92
CA GLU A 303 -22.99 -3.67 19.42
C GLU A 303 -23.67 -4.86 20.10
N CYS A 304 -23.02 -6.00 20.17
CA CYS A 304 -23.52 -7.19 20.84
C CYS A 304 -23.79 -6.91 22.32
N ASP A 305 -22.82 -6.36 23.04
CA ASP A 305 -22.96 -6.06 24.47
C ASP A 305 -24.12 -5.12 24.74
N ALA A 306 -24.21 -3.99 24.02
CA ALA A 306 -25.26 -3.01 24.20
C ALA A 306 -26.67 -3.61 23.97
N ARG A 307 -26.81 -4.47 22.94
CA ARG A 307 -28.10 -5.09 22.62
C ARG A 307 -28.50 -6.14 23.64
N PHE A 308 -27.58 -7.01 24.07
CA PHE A 308 -27.90 -8.09 25.00
C PHE A 308 -27.98 -7.60 26.45
N LYS A 309 -27.23 -6.54 26.82
CA LYS A 309 -27.30 -5.92 28.14
C LYS A 309 -28.71 -5.41 28.48
N SER A 310 -29.45 -4.92 27.49
CA SER A 310 -30.80 -4.40 27.68
C SER A 310 -31.90 -5.46 27.76
N PHE A 311 -31.56 -6.76 27.60
CA PHE A 311 -32.51 -7.86 27.73
C PHE A 311 -32.80 -8.19 29.21
N ALA A 312 -34.04 -8.49 29.53
CA ALA A 312 -34.43 -8.89 30.91
C ALA A 312 -34.03 -10.35 31.18
N TRP A 313 -32.78 -10.56 31.57
CA TRP A 313 -32.23 -11.87 31.84
C TRP A 313 -32.79 -12.49 33.14
N THR A 314 -33.13 -13.77 33.10
CA THR A 314 -33.52 -14.55 34.27
C THR A 314 -32.39 -15.50 34.67
N SER A 315 -32.40 -16.00 35.91
CA SER A 315 -31.44 -17.01 36.39
C SER A 315 -31.50 -18.33 35.60
N SER A 316 -32.67 -18.65 34.98
CA SER A 316 -32.85 -19.84 34.14
C SER A 316 -32.37 -19.65 32.70
N GLY A 317 -31.85 -18.45 32.32
CA GLY A 317 -31.47 -18.11 30.99
C GLY A 317 -32.63 -17.86 30.02
N ALA A 318 -32.31 -17.42 28.81
CA ALA A 318 -33.28 -17.13 27.75
C ALA A 318 -33.22 -18.20 26.63
N THR A 319 -34.34 -18.43 25.97
CA THR A 319 -34.39 -19.24 24.74
C THR A 319 -33.95 -18.40 23.52
N TYR A 320 -33.57 -19.09 22.45
CA TYR A 320 -33.28 -18.43 21.17
C TYR A 320 -34.41 -17.52 20.69
N THR A 321 -35.65 -18.01 20.80
CA THR A 321 -36.87 -17.28 20.37
C THR A 321 -37.11 -16.01 21.19
N GLU A 322 -36.83 -16.04 22.48
CA GLU A 322 -36.95 -14.85 23.35
C GLU A 322 -35.90 -13.78 22.95
N ILE A 323 -34.66 -14.21 22.69
CA ILE A 323 -33.60 -13.35 22.20
C ILE A 323 -33.93 -12.75 20.82
N GLU A 324 -34.43 -13.57 19.89
CA GLU A 324 -34.87 -13.07 18.57
C GLU A 324 -35.97 -12.02 18.67
N LYS A 325 -36.96 -12.20 19.53
CA LYS A 325 -38.01 -11.22 19.79
C LYS A 325 -37.42 -9.91 20.33
N HIS A 326 -36.49 -10.00 21.25
CA HIS A 326 -35.81 -8.84 21.81
C HIS A 326 -35.04 -8.09 20.74
N LEU A 327 -34.24 -8.76 19.91
CA LEU A 327 -33.53 -8.12 18.80
C LEU A 327 -34.51 -7.48 17.80
N THR A 328 -35.69 -8.10 17.60
CA THR A 328 -36.73 -7.50 16.75
C THR A 328 -37.26 -6.21 17.35
N SER A 329 -37.53 -6.15 18.67
CA SER A 329 -37.96 -4.93 19.36
C SER A 329 -36.91 -3.80 19.30
N GLN A 330 -35.66 -4.15 19.10
CA GLN A 330 -34.55 -3.20 18.90
C GLN A 330 -34.31 -2.84 17.42
N GLY A 331 -35.23 -3.18 16.51
CA GLY A 331 -35.17 -2.82 15.10
C GLY A 331 -34.34 -3.77 14.22
N VAL A 332 -33.85 -4.89 14.74
CA VAL A 332 -33.16 -5.90 13.92
C VAL A 332 -34.22 -6.83 13.28
N THR A 333 -34.59 -6.52 12.04
CA THR A 333 -35.68 -7.24 11.34
C THR A 333 -35.17 -8.47 10.58
N SER A 334 -33.93 -8.46 10.07
CA SER A 334 -33.35 -9.54 9.29
C SER A 334 -32.99 -10.75 10.16
N GLY A 335 -33.53 -11.94 9.84
CA GLY A 335 -33.21 -13.19 10.51
C GLY A 335 -31.72 -13.55 10.42
N ARG A 336 -31.08 -13.26 9.26
CA ARG A 336 -29.64 -13.44 9.06
C ARG A 336 -28.84 -12.57 10.03
N LYS A 337 -29.16 -11.28 10.13
CA LYS A 337 -28.45 -10.35 11.04
C LYS A 337 -28.63 -10.73 12.51
N LYS A 338 -29.82 -11.24 12.92
CA LYS A 338 -30.05 -11.77 14.28
C LYS A 338 -29.14 -12.95 14.58
N SER A 339 -29.07 -13.93 13.67
CA SER A 339 -28.18 -15.07 13.81
C SER A 339 -26.72 -14.70 13.88
N GLU A 340 -26.29 -13.74 13.05
CA GLU A 340 -24.92 -13.18 13.07
C GLU A 340 -24.60 -12.56 14.43
N LEU A 341 -25.47 -11.71 14.99
CA LEU A 341 -25.27 -11.08 16.30
C LEU A 341 -25.24 -12.10 17.44
N ILE A 342 -26.12 -13.11 17.43
CA ILE A 342 -26.15 -14.16 18.48
C ILE A 342 -24.87 -15.00 18.41
N ASN A 343 -24.41 -15.38 17.22
CA ASN A 343 -23.20 -16.16 17.05
C ASN A 343 -21.94 -15.34 17.44
N ALA A 344 -21.83 -14.10 16.99
CA ALA A 344 -20.74 -13.21 17.38
C ALA A 344 -20.71 -13.02 18.91
N ALA A 345 -21.85 -12.77 19.55
CA ALA A 345 -21.91 -12.62 21.01
C ALA A 345 -21.47 -13.88 21.76
N ARG A 346 -21.68 -15.08 21.18
CA ARG A 346 -21.19 -16.34 21.74
C ARG A 346 -19.67 -16.48 21.54
N GLU A 347 -19.18 -16.19 20.39
CA GLU A 347 -17.73 -16.19 20.07
C GLU A 347 -16.97 -15.24 20.98
N PHE A 348 -17.51 -14.07 21.24
CA PHE A 348 -16.94 -13.06 22.14
C PHE A 348 -17.14 -13.37 23.64
N GLY A 349 -17.84 -14.46 23.98
CA GLY A 349 -18.12 -14.80 25.37
C GLY A 349 -19.15 -13.91 26.07
N ILE A 350 -19.77 -12.96 25.35
CA ILE A 350 -20.84 -12.07 25.85
C ILE A 350 -22.09 -12.92 26.21
N LEU A 351 -22.36 -13.94 25.40
CA LEU A 351 -23.38 -14.94 25.66
C LEU A 351 -22.74 -16.31 25.88
N THR A 352 -23.16 -17.01 26.94
CA THR A 352 -22.86 -18.42 27.14
C THR A 352 -24.11 -19.27 26.99
N THR A 353 -23.93 -20.54 26.74
CA THR A 353 -25.04 -21.47 26.54
C THR A 353 -25.02 -22.63 27.54
N THR A 354 -26.20 -23.05 28.00
CA THR A 354 -26.38 -24.24 28.86
C THR A 354 -27.49 -25.14 28.30
N GLY A 355 -27.48 -26.39 28.68
CA GLY A 355 -28.51 -27.37 28.31
C GLY A 355 -28.19 -28.20 27.06
N PRO A 356 -28.91 -29.29 26.83
CA PRO A 356 -28.72 -30.18 25.69
C PRO A 356 -29.22 -29.56 24.37
N LYS A 357 -28.73 -30.11 23.24
CA LYS A 357 -29.16 -29.70 21.90
C LYS A 357 -30.71 -29.73 21.79
N GLY A 358 -31.30 -28.61 21.38
CA GLY A 358 -32.77 -28.42 21.27
C GLY A 358 -33.44 -27.86 22.53
N LYS A 359 -32.74 -27.74 23.66
CA LYS A 359 -33.18 -27.06 24.89
C LYS A 359 -32.14 -26.05 25.39
N THR A 360 -31.36 -25.49 24.46
CA THR A 360 -30.29 -24.53 24.77
C THR A 360 -30.88 -23.28 25.40
N LYS A 361 -30.29 -22.87 26.50
CA LYS A 361 -30.53 -21.58 27.18
C LYS A 361 -29.29 -20.70 27.04
N TYR A 362 -29.52 -19.41 26.87
CA TYR A 362 -28.50 -18.39 26.73
C TYR A 362 -28.42 -17.57 28.01
N HIS A 363 -27.22 -17.24 28.43
CA HIS A 363 -26.95 -16.42 29.60
C HIS A 363 -26.04 -15.27 29.20
N TYR A 364 -26.31 -14.07 29.69
CA TYR A 364 -25.50 -12.89 29.44
C TYR A 364 -24.40 -12.74 30.50
N ASN A 365 -23.17 -12.65 30.06
CA ASN A 365 -21.99 -12.44 30.91
C ASN A 365 -21.46 -11.02 30.85
N GLY A 366 -21.90 -10.22 29.89
CA GLY A 366 -21.35 -8.90 29.56
C GLY A 366 -20.00 -8.96 28.84
N LEU A 367 -19.58 -7.82 28.33
CA LEU A 367 -18.17 -7.62 28.03
C LEU A 367 -17.43 -7.71 29.37
N ARG A 368 -16.74 -8.79 29.62
CA ARG A 368 -15.71 -8.79 30.64
C ARG A 368 -14.67 -7.81 30.14
N ASP A 369 -14.27 -6.83 30.99
CA ASP A 369 -13.10 -6.04 30.74
C ASP A 369 -12.03 -7.01 30.25
N ILE A 370 -11.60 -6.85 28.99
CA ILE A 370 -10.53 -7.65 28.44
C ILE A 370 -9.39 -7.43 29.43
N PRO A 371 -8.89 -8.45 30.15
CA PRO A 371 -7.62 -8.30 30.82
C PRO A 371 -6.70 -7.81 29.70
N GLN A 372 -5.86 -6.83 29.99
CA GLN A 372 -4.73 -6.47 29.13
C GLN A 372 -3.76 -7.67 29.12
N ASP A 373 -4.22 -8.80 28.63
CA ASP A 373 -3.42 -9.98 28.34
C ASP A 373 -3.00 -9.81 26.89
N GLU A 374 -1.93 -9.04 26.74
CA GLU A 374 -1.24 -8.74 25.49
C GLU A 374 -0.83 -10.02 24.73
N SER A 375 -0.99 -11.21 25.32
CA SER A 375 -0.53 -12.49 24.79
C SER A 375 -1.53 -13.20 23.85
N LYS A 376 -2.73 -12.65 23.59
CA LYS A 376 -3.73 -13.33 22.75
C LYS A 376 -4.27 -12.53 21.56
N ALA A 377 -3.77 -11.35 21.30
CA ALA A 377 -4.25 -10.50 20.20
C ALA A 377 -3.59 -10.80 18.85
N LEU A 378 -2.41 -11.40 18.85
CA LEU A 378 -1.69 -11.85 17.64
C LEU A 378 -0.95 -13.15 17.96
N PRO A 379 -0.69 -14.04 16.99
CA PRO A 379 0.07 -15.27 17.21
C PRO A 379 1.57 -15.06 17.49
N PHE A 380 1.96 -13.87 17.96
CA PHE A 380 3.35 -13.47 18.16
C PHE A 380 3.54 -12.95 19.59
N ASP A 381 4.27 -13.69 20.41
CA ASP A 381 4.74 -13.25 21.72
C ASP A 381 5.80 -12.14 21.51
N ARG A 382 5.76 -11.07 22.33
CA ARG A 382 6.87 -10.11 22.38
C ARG A 382 8.08 -10.84 22.98
N PRO A 383 9.26 -10.80 22.34
CA PRO A 383 10.47 -11.35 22.95
C PRO A 383 10.86 -10.46 24.15
N ASP A 384 11.39 -11.12 25.19
CA ASP A 384 11.98 -10.45 26.36
C ASP A 384 13.05 -9.43 25.93
N GLU A 385 13.13 -8.30 26.66
CA GLU A 385 13.87 -7.07 26.33
C GLU A 385 15.40 -7.23 26.14
N ASP A 386 15.98 -8.44 26.28
CA ASP A 386 17.43 -8.63 26.35
C ASP A 386 18.14 -9.09 25.05
N ASP A 387 17.41 -9.32 23.93
CA ASP A 387 18.01 -9.85 22.69
C ASP A 387 17.80 -8.97 21.43
N ALA A 388 17.82 -7.65 21.60
CA ALA A 388 17.78 -6.73 20.46
C ALA A 388 19.15 -6.60 19.79
N THR A 389 19.46 -7.47 18.85
CA THR A 389 20.49 -7.18 17.84
C THR A 389 19.91 -6.25 16.78
N PRO A 390 20.58 -5.14 16.46
CA PRO A 390 20.08 -4.15 15.51
C PRO A 390 20.25 -4.66 14.08
N PHE A 391 19.18 -4.58 13.32
CA PHE A 391 19.22 -4.67 11.86
C PHE A 391 19.09 -3.28 11.23
#